data_c54b81a0b3e37818b160287e18687bbd
#
_entry.id   c54b81a0b3e37818b160287e18687bbd
#
_cell.length_a   1.000
_cell.length_b   1.000
_cell.length_c   1.000
_cell.angle_alpha   90.00
_cell.angle_beta   90.00
_cell.angle_gamma   90.00
#
_symmetry.space_group_name_H-M   'P 1'
#
loop_
_entity.id
_entity.type
_entity.pdbx_description
1 polymer ?
#
loop_
_entity_poly.entity_id
_entity_poly.type
_entity_poly.pdbx_seq_one_letter_code
_entity_poly.pdbx_strand_id
1 'polypeptide(L)'
;MQQTTAIRLTEEWDKTFAKSDSVDHQKVTFRNRYGLTLAADLYLPKNRAGKRLAAIAVSGPFGAVKEQASGLYAQNMAERGFVALAFDPSYTGESGGQPRNVASPDINTEDFSAAVDFLGLHESVDRNRIGALGICGFAGMALTAATSDSRIKAVATASMYDMSRAISRGHADSYTKEQRRQIVDYVSLQRWVDAENGTPAQGVHELSLDEKGNIVTGQRILPETLPENPNPVLAAFYGYYRTKRGFHPRSINSTTAWTATTPMAFFNFPMYANIEMISPRPMLLVAGENAHSRYYSEDVYKMASEPRQLLIVPDANHVDLYDRKDKIPFEKFADFFTENLK
;
A
#
# COMPACT_ATOMS: atom_id res chain seq x y z
N MET A 1 -14.09 8.50 28.15
CA MET A 1 -13.85 9.15 26.83
C MET A 1 -12.36 9.13 26.58
N GLN A 2 -11.86 8.27 25.68
CA GLN A 2 -10.47 8.34 25.24
C GLN A 2 -10.29 9.66 24.47
N GLN A 3 -9.41 10.52 24.97
CA GLN A 3 -9.00 11.72 24.22
C GLN A 3 -8.40 11.24 22.89
N THR A 4 -9.08 11.49 21.81
CA THR A 4 -8.52 11.34 20.46
C THR A 4 -7.39 12.37 20.37
N THR A 5 -6.16 11.90 20.49
CA THR A 5 -4.98 12.76 20.28
C THR A 5 -5.09 13.30 18.85
N ALA A 6 -5.23 14.61 18.71
CA ALA A 6 -5.26 15.25 17.40
C ALA A 6 -3.93 14.91 16.68
N ILE A 7 -4.02 14.36 15.48
CA ILE A 7 -2.83 14.11 14.68
C ILE A 7 -2.24 15.44 14.21
N ARG A 8 -0.90 15.53 14.22
CA ARG A 8 -0.18 16.72 13.78
C ARG A 8 0.33 16.48 12.36
N LEU A 9 -0.13 17.29 11.42
CA LEU A 9 0.31 17.25 10.03
C LEU A 9 1.49 18.18 9.80
N THR A 10 2.44 17.75 8.97
CA THR A 10 3.56 18.57 8.50
C THR A 10 3.06 19.52 7.40
N GLU A 11 3.29 20.81 7.54
CA GLU A 11 2.85 21.83 6.56
C GLU A 11 3.81 21.98 5.37
N GLU A 12 5.09 21.67 5.57
CA GLU A 12 6.12 21.77 4.54
C GLU A 12 5.97 20.69 3.45
N TRP A 13 6.49 21.03 2.25
CA TRP A 13 6.61 20.05 1.16
C TRP A 13 7.81 19.12 1.43
N ASP A 14 7.57 18.02 2.08
CA ASP A 14 8.59 17.04 2.48
C ASP A 14 8.54 15.74 1.66
N LYS A 15 7.98 15.81 0.45
CA LYS A 15 7.79 14.65 -0.43
C LYS A 15 9.06 14.31 -1.20
N THR A 16 9.22 13.04 -1.55
CA THR A 16 10.37 12.52 -2.29
C THR A 16 10.34 12.88 -3.79
N PHE A 17 9.37 13.67 -4.22
CA PHE A 17 9.18 14.13 -5.59
C PHE A 17 8.88 15.63 -5.64
N ALA A 18 9.13 16.23 -6.80
CA ALA A 18 8.90 17.66 -6.99
C ALA A 18 7.41 18.00 -7.03
N LYS A 19 7.06 19.16 -6.48
CA LYS A 19 5.71 19.72 -6.52
C LYS A 19 5.35 20.10 -7.95
N SER A 20 4.13 19.80 -8.37
CA SER A 20 3.59 20.19 -9.68
C SER A 20 2.98 21.60 -9.63
N ASP A 21 3.27 22.40 -10.64
CA ASP A 21 2.68 23.73 -10.81
C ASP A 21 1.23 23.70 -11.31
N SER A 22 0.77 22.58 -11.87
CA SER A 22 -0.59 22.40 -12.39
C SER A 22 -1.59 21.82 -11.40
N VAL A 23 -1.13 21.52 -10.17
CA VAL A 23 -1.91 20.84 -9.15
C VAL A 23 -1.96 21.65 -7.85
N ASP A 24 -3.17 21.83 -7.29
CA ASP A 24 -3.33 22.27 -5.91
C ASP A 24 -3.15 21.09 -4.97
N HIS A 25 -2.45 21.32 -3.88
CA HIS A 25 -2.21 20.31 -2.85
C HIS A 25 -2.62 20.82 -1.48
N GLN A 26 -3.29 19.95 -0.71
CA GLN A 26 -3.61 20.22 0.69
C GLN A 26 -3.57 18.94 1.52
N LYS A 27 -3.14 19.05 2.77
CA LYS A 27 -3.24 17.97 3.74
C LYS A 27 -4.63 17.93 4.34
N VAL A 28 -5.18 16.71 4.45
CA VAL A 28 -6.52 16.47 4.97
C VAL A 28 -6.52 15.31 5.94
N THR A 29 -7.58 15.20 6.74
CA THR A 29 -7.80 14.05 7.60
C THR A 29 -9.22 13.54 7.44
N PHE A 30 -9.40 12.23 7.59
CA PHE A 30 -10.70 11.58 7.63
C PHE A 30 -10.68 10.41 8.62
N ARG A 31 -11.81 9.80 8.89
CA ARG A 31 -11.88 8.66 9.82
C ARG A 31 -12.38 7.42 9.12
N ASN A 32 -11.80 6.27 9.48
CA ASN A 32 -12.36 4.99 9.10
C ASN A 32 -13.47 4.56 10.09
N ARG A 33 -14.20 3.49 9.77
CA ARG A 33 -15.31 2.99 10.59
C ARG A 33 -14.88 2.49 11.97
N TYR A 34 -13.58 2.24 12.17
CA TYR A 34 -13.01 1.89 13.48
C TYR A 34 -12.67 3.11 14.33
N GLY A 35 -12.95 4.32 13.83
CA GLY A 35 -12.70 5.58 14.52
C GLY A 35 -11.25 6.06 14.46
N LEU A 36 -10.39 5.40 13.68
CA LEU A 36 -9.02 5.83 13.46
C LEU A 36 -9.00 7.03 12.51
N THR A 37 -8.22 8.05 12.87
CA THR A 37 -8.02 9.22 12.02
C THR A 37 -6.85 8.97 11.07
N LEU A 38 -7.12 9.08 9.77
CA LEU A 38 -6.11 8.94 8.72
C LEU A 38 -5.65 10.32 8.25
N ALA A 39 -4.35 10.42 7.95
CA ALA A 39 -3.74 11.57 7.31
C ALA A 39 -3.58 11.32 5.81
N ALA A 40 -3.90 12.32 5.02
CA ALA A 40 -3.79 12.22 3.57
C ALA A 40 -3.34 13.52 2.91
N ASP A 41 -2.83 13.38 1.70
CA ASP A 41 -2.56 14.46 0.77
C ASP A 41 -3.61 14.43 -0.34
N LEU A 42 -4.38 15.51 -0.46
CA LEU A 42 -5.37 15.70 -1.51
C LEU A 42 -4.75 16.54 -2.63
N TYR A 43 -4.81 16.03 -3.84
CA TYR A 43 -4.31 16.65 -5.06
C TYR A 43 -5.48 16.98 -5.98
N LEU A 44 -5.57 18.24 -6.40
CA LEU A 44 -6.68 18.73 -7.24
C LEU A 44 -6.11 19.43 -8.49
N PRO A 45 -6.62 19.13 -9.69
CA PRO A 45 -6.26 19.89 -10.88
C PRO A 45 -6.58 21.39 -10.71
N LYS A 46 -5.64 22.30 -11.02
CA LYS A 46 -5.89 23.75 -10.94
C LYS A 46 -6.96 24.22 -11.94
N ASN A 47 -7.06 23.57 -13.08
CA ASN A 47 -7.99 23.89 -14.15
C ASN A 47 -9.40 23.28 -14.00
N ARG A 48 -9.77 22.84 -12.79
CA ARG A 48 -11.08 22.17 -12.52
C ARG A 48 -12.30 23.05 -12.74
N ALA A 49 -12.13 24.38 -12.67
CA ALA A 49 -13.17 25.37 -13.01
C ALA A 49 -14.55 25.10 -12.35
N GLY A 50 -14.59 24.68 -11.09
CA GLY A 50 -15.81 24.37 -10.34
C GLY A 50 -16.53 23.08 -10.76
N LYS A 51 -15.94 22.26 -11.64
CA LYS A 51 -16.50 20.98 -12.05
C LYS A 51 -16.27 19.90 -10.98
N ARG A 52 -17.23 18.98 -10.86
CA ARG A 52 -17.03 17.73 -10.13
C ARG A 52 -16.32 16.74 -11.04
N LEU A 53 -15.20 16.23 -10.56
CA LEU A 53 -14.30 15.37 -11.32
C LEU A 53 -14.39 13.92 -10.80
N ALA A 54 -13.94 12.98 -11.61
CA ALA A 54 -13.65 11.64 -11.16
C ALA A 54 -12.49 11.68 -10.14
N ALA A 55 -12.50 10.73 -9.18
CA ALA A 55 -11.51 10.70 -8.12
C ALA A 55 -10.85 9.34 -7.95
N ILE A 56 -9.64 9.32 -7.39
CA ILE A 56 -8.84 8.10 -7.18
C ILE A 56 -8.27 8.11 -5.77
N ALA A 57 -8.58 7.07 -4.98
CA ALA A 57 -7.93 6.79 -3.70
C ALA A 57 -6.65 5.99 -3.94
N VAL A 58 -5.52 6.46 -3.41
CA VAL A 58 -4.18 5.88 -3.68
C VAL A 58 -3.48 5.55 -2.36
N SER A 59 -2.90 4.35 -2.23
CA SER A 59 -2.04 4.01 -1.09
C SER A 59 -0.98 2.96 -1.42
N GLY A 60 0.03 2.85 -0.55
CA GLY A 60 1.17 1.96 -0.66
C GLY A 60 2.44 2.67 -1.14
N PRO A 61 3.55 1.97 -1.23
CA PRO A 61 3.80 0.55 -0.88
C PRO A 61 3.60 0.19 0.59
N PHE A 62 3.61 -1.11 0.91
CA PHE A 62 3.54 -1.59 2.30
C PHE A 62 4.75 -1.12 3.10
N GLY A 63 4.49 -0.35 4.16
CA GLY A 63 5.51 0.29 4.98
C GLY A 63 5.96 1.67 4.50
N ALA A 64 5.55 2.11 3.30
CA ALA A 64 5.79 3.47 2.83
C ALA A 64 4.79 4.47 3.43
N VAL A 65 5.04 5.75 3.21
CA VAL A 65 4.17 6.86 3.57
C VAL A 65 3.71 7.62 2.31
N LYS A 66 2.64 8.40 2.46
CA LYS A 66 2.01 9.16 1.36
C LYS A 66 2.94 10.17 0.69
N GLU A 67 4.04 10.54 1.33
CA GLU A 67 5.07 11.43 0.79
C GLU A 67 5.98 10.76 -0.25
N GLN A 68 5.83 9.45 -0.46
CA GLN A 68 6.63 8.63 -1.38
C GLN A 68 5.79 8.24 -2.64
N ALA A 69 5.81 6.99 -3.05
CA ALA A 69 5.19 6.50 -4.29
C ALA A 69 3.71 6.87 -4.43
N SER A 70 2.89 6.67 -3.38
CA SER A 70 1.45 6.96 -3.48
C SER A 70 1.15 8.43 -3.75
N GLY A 71 1.90 9.35 -3.14
CA GLY A 71 1.79 10.78 -3.44
C GLY A 71 2.24 11.13 -4.86
N LEU A 72 3.31 10.51 -5.36
CA LEU A 72 3.74 10.67 -6.75
C LEU A 72 2.65 10.23 -7.73
N TYR A 73 2.04 9.07 -7.50
CA TYR A 73 0.92 8.58 -8.32
C TYR A 73 -0.28 9.52 -8.24
N ALA A 74 -0.67 9.93 -7.04
CA ALA A 74 -1.80 10.84 -6.85
C ALA A 74 -1.57 12.19 -7.56
N GLN A 75 -0.38 12.80 -7.44
CA GLN A 75 -0.05 14.03 -8.16
C GLN A 75 -0.14 13.83 -9.68
N ASN A 76 0.41 12.72 -10.21
CA ASN A 76 0.37 12.45 -11.64
C ASN A 76 -1.06 12.20 -12.17
N MET A 77 -1.93 11.57 -11.37
CA MET A 77 -3.35 11.46 -11.74
C MET A 77 -4.05 12.82 -11.69
N ALA A 78 -3.70 13.69 -10.75
CA ALA A 78 -4.25 15.05 -10.70
C ALA A 78 -3.77 15.92 -11.88
N GLU A 79 -2.53 15.79 -12.34
CA GLU A 79 -2.03 16.40 -13.58
C GLU A 79 -2.86 15.99 -14.81
N ARG A 80 -3.49 14.81 -14.77
CA ARG A 80 -4.33 14.23 -15.85
C ARG A 80 -5.83 14.41 -15.64
N GLY A 81 -6.22 15.27 -14.67
CA GLY A 81 -7.61 15.72 -14.53
C GLY A 81 -8.43 14.98 -13.47
N PHE A 82 -7.86 14.14 -12.64
CA PHE A 82 -8.55 13.48 -11.54
C PHE A 82 -8.36 14.24 -10.22
N VAL A 83 -9.31 14.18 -9.31
CA VAL A 83 -9.04 14.43 -7.88
C VAL A 83 -8.34 13.17 -7.35
N ALA A 84 -7.22 13.32 -6.69
CA ALA A 84 -6.50 12.17 -6.16
C ALA A 84 -6.14 12.35 -4.70
N LEU A 85 -6.32 11.28 -3.90
CA LEU A 85 -6.07 11.26 -2.47
C LEU A 85 -5.03 10.19 -2.15
N ALA A 86 -3.83 10.59 -1.73
CA ALA A 86 -2.82 9.69 -1.19
C ALA A 86 -2.89 9.67 0.33
N PHE A 87 -3.08 8.51 0.96
CA PHE A 87 -3.23 8.42 2.42
C PHE A 87 -2.19 7.50 3.07
N ASP A 88 -1.81 7.85 4.30
CA ASP A 88 -1.09 6.95 5.19
C ASP A 88 -2.07 5.94 5.76
N PRO A 89 -1.75 4.64 5.76
CA PRO A 89 -2.55 3.63 6.42
C PRO A 89 -2.68 3.87 7.93
N SER A 90 -3.73 3.35 8.53
CA SER A 90 -3.90 3.30 9.98
C SER A 90 -2.63 2.83 10.68
N TYR A 91 -2.28 3.43 11.81
CA TYR A 91 -1.13 3.17 12.69
C TYR A 91 0.25 3.56 12.14
N THR A 92 0.33 4.10 10.92
CA THR A 92 1.61 4.42 10.26
C THR A 92 1.67 5.88 9.79
N GLY A 93 2.85 6.36 9.44
CA GLY A 93 3.04 7.72 8.96
C GLY A 93 2.47 8.78 9.91
N GLU A 94 1.73 9.73 9.36
CA GLU A 94 0.99 10.76 10.13
C GLU A 94 -0.42 10.29 10.55
N SER A 95 -0.90 9.14 10.09
CA SER A 95 -2.18 8.56 10.52
C SER A 95 -2.15 8.13 11.97
N GLY A 96 -3.31 8.19 12.63
CA GLY A 96 -3.50 7.83 14.02
C GLY A 96 -3.47 6.33 14.28
N GLY A 97 -3.70 5.97 15.55
CA GLY A 97 -3.76 4.60 16.03
C GLY A 97 -2.64 4.24 16.98
N GLN A 98 -2.98 3.43 17.99
CA GLN A 98 -2.04 2.87 18.97
C GLN A 98 -2.34 1.37 19.15
N PRO A 99 -1.30 0.55 19.34
CA PRO A 99 0.12 0.92 19.25
C PRO A 99 0.53 1.34 17.83
N ARG A 100 1.64 2.04 17.69
CA ARG A 100 2.18 2.42 16.37
C ARG A 100 2.76 1.21 15.65
N ASN A 101 2.92 1.33 14.33
CA ASN A 101 3.57 0.34 13.47
C ASN A 101 2.84 -1.01 13.43
N VAL A 102 1.52 -0.98 13.50
CA VAL A 102 0.67 -2.14 13.27
C VAL A 102 0.24 -2.20 11.80
N ALA A 103 0.22 -3.38 11.22
CA ALA A 103 -0.52 -3.64 10.00
C ALA A 103 -1.59 -4.70 10.27
N SER A 104 -2.78 -4.45 9.74
CA SER A 104 -3.89 -5.40 9.75
C SER A 104 -4.56 -5.37 8.38
N PRO A 105 -4.65 -6.51 7.67
CA PRO A 105 -5.23 -6.51 6.34
C PRO A 105 -6.69 -6.08 6.32
N ASP A 106 -7.47 -6.36 7.37
CA ASP A 106 -8.86 -5.91 7.50
C ASP A 106 -8.93 -4.39 7.66
N ILE A 107 -8.18 -3.82 8.61
CA ILE A 107 -8.19 -2.38 8.88
C ILE A 107 -7.63 -1.60 7.68
N ASN A 108 -6.53 -2.08 7.08
CA ASN A 108 -5.91 -1.40 5.95
C ASN A 108 -6.75 -1.52 4.66
N THR A 109 -7.56 -2.55 4.52
CA THR A 109 -8.58 -2.65 3.46
C THR A 109 -9.69 -1.62 3.70
N GLU A 110 -10.17 -1.49 4.94
CA GLU A 110 -11.16 -0.48 5.34
C GLU A 110 -10.66 0.95 5.09
N ASP A 111 -9.37 1.23 5.25
CA ASP A 111 -8.78 2.54 5.00
C ASP A 111 -9.05 3.04 3.56
N PHE A 112 -9.14 2.13 2.56
CA PHE A 112 -9.58 2.48 1.20
C PHE A 112 -11.05 2.88 1.14
N SER A 113 -11.94 2.16 1.81
CA SER A 113 -13.36 2.52 1.88
C SER A 113 -13.58 3.86 2.58
N ALA A 114 -12.83 4.14 3.63
CA ALA A 114 -12.84 5.44 4.30
C ALA A 114 -12.32 6.58 3.42
N ALA A 115 -11.31 6.32 2.58
CA ALA A 115 -10.85 7.27 1.57
C ALA A 115 -11.94 7.55 0.52
N VAL A 116 -12.70 6.53 0.13
CA VAL A 116 -13.88 6.68 -0.76
C VAL A 116 -15.00 7.49 -0.09
N ASP A 117 -15.24 7.31 1.22
CA ASP A 117 -16.17 8.15 1.98
C ASP A 117 -15.76 9.62 1.90
N PHE A 118 -14.50 9.92 2.20
CA PHE A 118 -13.98 11.30 2.16
C PHE A 118 -14.12 11.89 0.75
N LEU A 119 -13.68 11.18 -0.28
CA LEU A 119 -13.77 11.64 -1.67
C LEU A 119 -15.22 11.86 -2.09
N GLY A 120 -16.13 10.96 -1.76
CA GLY A 120 -17.56 11.06 -2.12
C GLY A 120 -18.30 12.22 -1.46
N LEU A 121 -17.75 12.79 -0.39
CA LEU A 121 -18.27 13.96 0.30
C LEU A 121 -17.59 15.27 -0.11
N HIS A 122 -16.49 15.20 -0.87
CA HIS A 122 -15.73 16.38 -1.30
C HIS A 122 -16.44 17.11 -2.45
N GLU A 123 -16.54 18.43 -2.35
CA GLU A 123 -17.29 19.28 -3.30
C GLU A 123 -16.83 19.18 -4.77
N SER A 124 -15.54 18.94 -4.98
CA SER A 124 -14.93 18.80 -6.31
C SER A 124 -15.04 17.38 -6.89
N VAL A 125 -15.69 16.43 -6.21
CA VAL A 125 -15.76 15.03 -6.63
C VAL A 125 -17.15 14.63 -7.06
N ASP A 126 -17.25 13.95 -8.20
CA ASP A 126 -18.44 13.20 -8.55
C ASP A 126 -18.36 11.81 -7.85
N ARG A 127 -19.22 11.63 -6.83
CA ARG A 127 -19.22 10.41 -6.00
C ARG A 127 -19.53 9.13 -6.76
N ASN A 128 -20.08 9.23 -7.95
CA ASN A 128 -20.36 8.07 -8.81
C ASN A 128 -19.15 7.65 -9.66
N ARG A 129 -18.04 8.40 -9.58
CA ARG A 129 -16.86 8.29 -10.42
C ARG A 129 -15.58 8.16 -9.59
N ILE A 130 -15.57 7.21 -8.64
CA ILE A 130 -14.43 6.99 -7.74
C ILE A 130 -13.77 5.65 -8.06
N GLY A 131 -12.45 5.68 -8.23
CA GLY A 131 -11.59 4.51 -8.39
C GLY A 131 -10.60 4.34 -7.23
N ALA A 132 -9.92 3.21 -7.20
CA ALA A 132 -8.84 2.93 -6.27
C ALA A 132 -7.57 2.50 -7.03
N LEU A 133 -6.41 2.91 -6.52
CA LEU A 133 -5.10 2.51 -7.03
C LEU A 133 -4.22 2.07 -5.86
N GLY A 134 -3.84 0.82 -5.85
CA GLY A 134 -2.95 0.24 -4.84
C GLY A 134 -1.55 -0.04 -5.38
N ILE A 135 -0.53 0.23 -4.58
CA ILE A 135 0.87 0.01 -4.95
C ILE A 135 1.48 -1.04 -4.01
N CYS A 136 2.21 -2.02 -4.55
CA CYS A 136 2.88 -3.07 -3.78
C CYS A 136 1.87 -3.84 -2.88
N GLY A 137 2.11 -3.96 -1.59
CA GLY A 137 1.21 -4.65 -0.66
C GLY A 137 -0.18 -4.01 -0.52
N PHE A 138 -0.30 -2.69 -0.72
CA PHE A 138 -1.60 -2.02 -0.73
C PHE A 138 -2.40 -2.27 -2.02
N ALA A 139 -1.78 -2.83 -3.05
CA ALA A 139 -2.48 -3.31 -4.22
C ALA A 139 -3.47 -4.44 -3.87
N GLY A 140 -3.03 -5.41 -3.06
CA GLY A 140 -3.90 -6.46 -2.55
C GLY A 140 -5.07 -5.92 -1.72
N MET A 141 -4.82 -4.92 -0.89
CA MET A 141 -5.85 -4.28 -0.06
C MET A 141 -6.85 -3.47 -0.88
N ALA A 142 -6.39 -2.76 -1.93
CA ALA A 142 -7.28 -2.05 -2.87
C ALA A 142 -8.22 -3.01 -3.62
N LEU A 143 -7.68 -4.14 -4.08
CA LEU A 143 -8.48 -5.20 -4.70
C LEU A 143 -9.50 -5.78 -3.72
N THR A 144 -9.06 -6.09 -2.49
CA THR A 144 -9.94 -6.60 -1.43
C THR A 144 -11.05 -5.60 -1.09
N ALA A 145 -10.73 -4.30 -0.97
CA ALA A 145 -11.75 -3.26 -0.77
C ALA A 145 -12.75 -3.23 -1.93
N ALA A 146 -12.28 -3.33 -3.17
CA ALA A 146 -13.16 -3.35 -4.33
C ALA A 146 -14.10 -4.56 -4.37
N THR A 147 -13.77 -5.70 -3.74
CA THR A 147 -14.69 -6.86 -3.68
C THR A 147 -15.96 -6.58 -2.87
N SER A 148 -15.88 -5.73 -1.85
CA SER A 148 -16.95 -5.47 -0.89
C SER A 148 -17.51 -4.04 -0.93
N ASP A 149 -16.83 -3.12 -1.62
CA ASP A 149 -17.26 -1.73 -1.77
C ASP A 149 -17.57 -1.38 -3.24
N SER A 150 -18.85 -1.43 -3.60
CA SER A 150 -19.33 -1.16 -4.96
C SER A 150 -19.22 0.31 -5.39
N ARG A 151 -18.86 1.22 -4.49
CA ARG A 151 -18.58 2.63 -4.79
C ARG A 151 -17.23 2.81 -5.49
N ILE A 152 -16.32 1.84 -5.34
CA ILE A 152 -15.09 1.74 -6.14
C ILE A 152 -15.48 1.23 -7.53
N LYS A 153 -15.55 2.14 -8.52
CA LYS A 153 -16.04 1.83 -9.87
C LYS A 153 -15.01 1.21 -10.79
N ALA A 154 -13.74 1.44 -10.51
CA ALA A 154 -12.59 0.86 -11.21
C ALA A 154 -11.42 0.70 -10.25
N VAL A 155 -10.63 -0.36 -10.38
CA VAL A 155 -9.46 -0.58 -9.52
C VAL A 155 -8.22 -0.87 -10.36
N ALA A 156 -7.10 -0.21 -10.00
CA ALA A 156 -5.81 -0.45 -10.62
C ALA A 156 -4.75 -0.82 -9.59
N THR A 157 -3.73 -1.56 -10.02
CA THR A 157 -2.59 -1.92 -9.17
C THR A 157 -1.26 -1.69 -9.88
N ALA A 158 -0.23 -1.37 -9.12
CA ALA A 158 1.14 -1.29 -9.60
C ALA A 158 2.05 -2.16 -8.72
N SER A 159 2.89 -3.00 -9.35
CA SER A 159 3.86 -3.86 -8.65
C SER A 159 3.26 -4.59 -7.44
N MET A 160 2.13 -5.27 -7.62
CA MET A 160 1.36 -5.79 -6.50
C MET A 160 2.06 -6.90 -5.72
N TYR A 161 1.67 -6.99 -4.44
CA TYR A 161 1.90 -8.13 -3.55
C TYR A 161 0.57 -8.64 -2.97
N ASP A 162 0.49 -9.94 -2.79
CA ASP A 162 -0.40 -10.55 -1.81
C ASP A 162 0.34 -10.63 -0.48
N MET A 163 0.12 -9.64 0.39
CA MET A 163 0.80 -9.59 1.67
C MET A 163 0.45 -10.78 2.57
N SER A 164 -0.77 -11.30 2.48
CA SER A 164 -1.17 -12.48 3.24
C SER A 164 -0.40 -13.72 2.80
N ARG A 165 -0.26 -13.93 1.48
CA ARG A 165 0.52 -15.03 0.91
C ARG A 165 2.01 -14.86 1.18
N ALA A 166 2.56 -13.65 0.97
CA ALA A 166 3.98 -13.37 1.23
C ALA A 166 4.36 -13.65 2.68
N ILE A 167 3.61 -13.11 3.63
CA ILE A 167 3.88 -13.25 5.06
C ILE A 167 3.64 -14.67 5.56
N SER A 168 2.57 -15.33 5.08
CA SER A 168 2.20 -16.66 5.59
C SER A 168 2.87 -17.83 4.87
N ARG A 169 3.37 -17.63 3.64
CA ARG A 169 3.94 -18.70 2.80
C ARG A 169 5.34 -18.41 2.29
N GLY A 170 5.86 -17.20 2.50
CA GLY A 170 7.13 -16.76 1.96
C GLY A 170 7.07 -16.44 0.45
N HIS A 171 8.17 -15.94 -0.08
CA HIS A 171 8.30 -15.66 -1.50
C HIS A 171 8.13 -16.95 -2.34
N ALA A 172 7.27 -16.88 -3.36
CA ALA A 172 6.94 -18.01 -4.23
C ALA A 172 6.47 -19.29 -3.47
N ASP A 173 5.76 -19.09 -2.34
CA ASP A 173 5.29 -20.17 -1.46
C ASP A 173 6.42 -21.06 -0.91
N SER A 174 7.58 -20.48 -0.64
CA SER A 174 8.80 -21.21 -0.25
C SER A 174 8.74 -21.86 1.14
N TYR A 175 7.82 -21.42 2.03
CA TYR A 175 7.74 -21.99 3.37
C TYR A 175 7.06 -23.36 3.37
N THR A 176 7.71 -24.34 3.96
CA THR A 176 7.11 -25.64 4.25
C THR A 176 5.98 -25.49 5.28
N LYS A 177 5.12 -26.50 5.39
CA LYS A 177 4.08 -26.54 6.42
C LYS A 177 4.67 -26.46 7.83
N GLU A 178 5.84 -27.08 8.04
CA GLU A 178 6.53 -27.06 9.33
C GLU A 178 7.06 -25.65 9.66
N GLN A 179 7.71 -24.99 8.73
CA GLN A 179 8.17 -23.61 8.91
C GLN A 179 7.02 -22.64 9.21
N ARG A 180 5.90 -22.82 8.54
CA ARG A 180 4.69 -22.03 8.82
C ARG A 180 4.16 -22.26 10.24
N ARG A 181 4.21 -23.49 10.77
CA ARG A 181 3.85 -23.79 12.17
C ARG A 181 4.81 -23.12 13.15
N GLN A 182 6.12 -23.20 12.89
CA GLN A 182 7.13 -22.52 13.70
C GLN A 182 6.90 -20.99 13.77
N ILE A 183 6.52 -20.37 12.65
CA ILE A 183 6.16 -18.94 12.63
C ILE A 183 4.92 -18.69 13.50
N VAL A 184 3.88 -19.50 13.37
CA VAL A 184 2.66 -19.36 14.18
C VAL A 184 2.96 -19.53 15.66
N ASP A 185 3.77 -20.53 16.04
CA ASP A 185 4.19 -20.76 17.43
C ASP A 185 4.97 -19.55 17.97
N TYR A 186 5.92 -19.04 17.20
CA TYR A 186 6.71 -17.86 17.57
C TYR A 186 5.83 -16.63 17.84
N VAL A 187 4.96 -16.26 16.91
CA VAL A 187 4.10 -15.08 17.07
C VAL A 187 3.06 -15.27 18.20
N SER A 188 2.65 -16.51 18.45
CA SER A 188 1.74 -16.82 19.56
C SER A 188 2.41 -16.65 20.92
N LEU A 189 3.64 -17.11 21.08
CA LEU A 189 4.43 -16.92 22.29
C LEU A 189 4.79 -15.43 22.49
N GLN A 190 5.11 -14.72 21.42
CA GLN A 190 5.38 -13.27 21.48
C GLN A 190 4.21 -12.48 22.07
N ARG A 191 2.96 -12.90 21.86
CA ARG A 191 1.79 -12.24 22.45
C ARG A 191 1.80 -12.26 23.99
N TRP A 192 2.29 -13.33 24.60
CA TRP A 192 2.45 -13.36 26.04
C TRP A 192 3.51 -12.37 26.51
N VAL A 193 4.66 -12.33 25.84
CA VAL A 193 5.73 -11.37 26.14
C VAL A 193 5.22 -9.91 26.00
N ASP A 194 4.46 -9.61 24.95
CA ASP A 194 3.87 -8.29 24.74
C ASP A 194 2.85 -7.94 25.85
N ALA A 195 2.04 -8.91 26.27
CA ALA A 195 1.05 -8.71 27.34
C ALA A 195 1.71 -8.51 28.71
N GLU A 196 2.76 -9.25 29.02
CA GLU A 196 3.54 -9.11 30.26
C GLU A 196 4.25 -7.75 30.32
N ASN A 197 4.78 -7.28 29.19
CA ASN A 197 5.48 -6.00 29.09
C ASN A 197 4.52 -4.79 28.94
N GLY A 198 3.23 -5.01 28.66
CA GLY A 198 2.24 -3.96 28.42
C GLY A 198 2.47 -3.15 27.12
N THR A 199 3.37 -3.59 26.26
CA THR A 199 3.70 -2.95 24.99
C THR A 199 4.20 -3.98 23.96
N PRO A 200 3.79 -3.88 22.67
CA PRO A 200 4.24 -4.81 21.66
C PRO A 200 5.71 -4.62 21.32
N ALA A 201 6.42 -5.74 21.19
CA ALA A 201 7.78 -5.76 20.66
C ALA A 201 7.79 -5.36 19.18
N GLN A 202 8.95 -4.88 18.73
CA GLN A 202 9.19 -4.57 17.32
C GLN A 202 9.80 -5.77 16.60
N GLY A 203 9.42 -5.99 15.34
CA GLY A 203 9.89 -7.10 14.52
C GLY A 203 9.67 -6.88 13.04
N VAL A 204 9.98 -7.90 12.24
CA VAL A 204 9.76 -7.88 10.79
C VAL A 204 8.43 -8.57 10.45
N HIS A 205 7.81 -8.16 9.35
CA HIS A 205 6.55 -8.76 8.89
C HIS A 205 6.75 -10.09 8.16
N GLU A 206 7.89 -10.28 7.49
CA GLU A 206 8.29 -11.54 6.87
C GLU A 206 9.39 -12.17 7.71
N LEU A 207 9.05 -13.23 8.45
CA LEU A 207 9.99 -13.91 9.33
C LEU A 207 10.86 -14.87 8.51
N SER A 208 12.17 -14.75 8.65
CA SER A 208 13.13 -15.69 8.06
C SER A 208 13.54 -16.78 9.04
N LEU A 209 13.97 -17.90 8.50
CA LEU A 209 14.52 -19.00 9.26
C LEU A 209 16.01 -19.18 8.91
N ASP A 210 16.82 -19.53 9.90
CA ASP A 210 18.21 -19.87 9.70
C ASP A 210 18.36 -21.29 9.06
N GLU A 211 19.59 -21.71 8.78
CA GLU A 211 19.89 -23.03 8.20
C GLU A 211 19.44 -24.20 9.10
N LYS A 212 19.24 -23.95 10.39
CA LYS A 212 18.77 -24.94 11.37
C LYS A 212 17.25 -24.91 11.53
N GLY A 213 16.55 -23.99 10.82
CA GLY A 213 15.12 -23.81 10.89
C GLY A 213 14.64 -22.98 12.08
N ASN A 214 15.50 -22.23 12.77
CA ASN A 214 15.08 -21.34 13.85
C ASN A 214 14.68 -19.99 13.28
N ILE A 215 13.67 -19.35 13.91
CA ILE A 215 13.28 -17.96 13.57
C ILE A 215 14.44 -17.01 13.86
N VAL A 216 14.82 -16.22 12.88
CA VAL A 216 15.82 -15.16 13.04
C VAL A 216 15.14 -13.92 13.64
N THR A 217 15.60 -13.51 14.82
CA THR A 217 15.05 -12.38 15.57
C THR A 217 15.97 -11.16 15.51
N GLY A 218 15.44 -9.98 15.88
CA GLY A 218 16.22 -8.74 15.97
C GLY A 218 16.58 -8.13 14.61
N GLN A 219 16.03 -8.64 13.52
CA GLN A 219 16.24 -8.09 12.19
C GLN A 219 15.50 -6.76 12.01
N ARG A 220 16.04 -5.93 11.13
CA ARG A 220 15.33 -4.78 10.54
C ARG A 220 14.70 -5.18 9.20
N ILE A 221 13.69 -4.43 8.78
CA ILE A 221 13.10 -4.61 7.43
C ILE A 221 14.16 -4.46 6.35
N LEU A 222 15.01 -3.43 6.46
CA LEU A 222 16.19 -3.25 5.61
C LEU A 222 17.42 -2.97 6.48
N PRO A 223 18.58 -3.53 6.17
CA PRO A 223 19.82 -3.27 6.89
C PRO A 223 20.19 -1.78 6.82
N GLU A 224 20.98 -1.30 7.77
CA GLU A 224 21.48 0.08 7.74
C GLU A 224 22.58 0.28 6.69
N THR A 225 23.33 -0.77 6.43
CA THR A 225 24.37 -0.81 5.38
C THR A 225 24.12 -2.00 4.48
N LEU A 226 24.19 -1.77 3.18
CA LEU A 226 24.01 -2.82 2.19
C LEU A 226 25.18 -3.83 2.27
N PRO A 227 24.95 -5.14 2.34
CA PRO A 227 26.01 -6.16 2.30
C PRO A 227 26.84 -6.05 1.01
N GLU A 228 28.05 -6.57 1.02
CA GLU A 228 28.95 -6.52 -0.14
C GLU A 228 28.38 -7.24 -1.38
N ASN A 229 27.70 -8.38 -1.19
CA ASN A 229 27.04 -9.14 -2.26
C ASN A 229 25.55 -9.30 -1.95
N PRO A 230 24.74 -8.21 -2.11
CA PRO A 230 23.35 -8.24 -1.73
C PRO A 230 22.52 -9.05 -2.74
N ASN A 231 21.48 -9.69 -2.26
CA ASN A 231 20.43 -10.18 -3.13
C ASN A 231 19.86 -9.01 -3.97
N PRO A 232 19.63 -9.18 -5.29
CA PRO A 232 19.15 -8.10 -6.16
C PRO A 232 17.85 -7.43 -5.69
N VAL A 233 16.94 -8.18 -5.07
CA VAL A 233 15.70 -7.64 -4.50
C VAL A 233 16.01 -6.74 -3.31
N LEU A 234 16.86 -7.19 -2.37
CA LEU A 234 17.31 -6.38 -1.25
C LEU A 234 18.01 -5.10 -1.73
N ALA A 235 18.90 -5.21 -2.73
CA ALA A 235 19.60 -4.07 -3.31
C ALA A 235 18.62 -3.03 -3.91
N ALA A 236 17.59 -3.49 -4.60
CA ALA A 236 16.58 -2.62 -5.18
C ALA A 236 15.75 -1.87 -4.12
N PHE A 237 15.28 -2.55 -3.07
CA PHE A 237 14.57 -1.92 -1.96
C PHE A 237 15.47 -0.98 -1.15
N TYR A 238 16.72 -1.37 -0.89
CA TYR A 238 17.69 -0.52 -0.21
C TYR A 238 17.95 0.76 -1.03
N GLY A 239 18.17 0.61 -2.35
CA GLY A 239 18.40 1.73 -3.26
C GLY A 239 17.25 2.73 -3.30
N TYR A 240 16.03 2.32 -3.02
CA TYR A 240 14.90 3.23 -2.87
C TYR A 240 14.80 3.79 -1.44
N TYR A 241 14.60 2.94 -0.43
CA TYR A 241 14.23 3.39 0.92
C TYR A 241 15.39 3.92 1.77
N ARG A 242 16.65 3.61 1.45
CA ARG A 242 17.83 4.04 2.21
C ARG A 242 18.67 5.12 1.51
N THR A 243 18.26 5.58 0.35
CA THR A 243 18.95 6.63 -0.41
C THR A 243 18.03 7.83 -0.67
N LYS A 244 18.60 8.92 -1.19
CA LYS A 244 17.84 10.13 -1.59
C LYS A 244 16.74 9.86 -2.63
N ARG A 245 16.74 8.67 -3.25
CA ARG A 245 15.75 8.28 -4.25
C ARG A 245 14.33 8.23 -3.66
N GLY A 246 14.18 7.67 -2.46
CA GLY A 246 12.86 7.51 -1.85
C GLY A 246 12.87 7.46 -0.32
N PHE A 247 14.01 7.78 0.33
CA PHE A 247 14.06 7.83 1.80
C PHE A 247 13.10 8.88 2.35
N HIS A 248 12.34 8.49 3.35
CA HIS A 248 11.50 9.42 4.12
C HIS A 248 11.55 9.08 5.62
N PRO A 249 11.74 10.08 6.53
CA PRO A 249 11.93 9.79 7.95
C PRO A 249 10.73 9.16 8.64
N ARG A 250 9.51 9.39 8.15
CA ARG A 250 8.29 8.74 8.67
C ARG A 250 8.03 7.35 8.11
N SER A 251 8.78 6.91 7.08
CA SER A 251 8.64 5.57 6.48
C SER A 251 9.39 4.52 7.31
N ILE A 252 9.10 4.45 8.60
CA ILE A 252 9.76 3.54 9.56
C ILE A 252 9.50 2.08 9.17
N ASN A 253 8.28 1.78 8.73
CA ASN A 253 7.85 0.43 8.43
C ASN A 253 8.44 -0.16 7.14
N SER A 254 9.07 0.66 6.30
CA SER A 254 9.84 0.20 5.14
C SER A 254 11.30 -0.11 5.45
N THR A 255 11.83 0.40 6.56
CA THR A 255 13.27 0.32 6.88
C THR A 255 13.60 -0.32 8.20
N THR A 256 12.72 -0.23 9.19
CA THR A 256 13.03 -0.58 10.58
C THR A 256 12.20 -1.76 11.06
N ALA A 257 10.93 -1.55 11.39
CA ALA A 257 10.13 -2.59 12.01
C ALA A 257 8.62 -2.34 11.87
N TRP A 258 7.88 -3.41 12.12
CA TRP A 258 6.47 -3.46 12.49
C TRP A 258 6.35 -3.97 13.93
N THR A 259 5.14 -4.11 14.47
CA THR A 259 4.96 -4.92 15.69
C THR A 259 5.29 -6.38 15.37
N ALA A 260 5.98 -7.08 16.28
CA ALA A 260 6.47 -8.45 16.06
C ALA A 260 5.34 -9.46 15.80
N THR A 261 4.13 -9.15 16.26
CA THR A 261 2.93 -9.99 16.05
C THR A 261 2.13 -9.64 14.78
N THR A 262 2.60 -8.68 13.98
CA THR A 262 1.98 -8.31 12.69
C THR A 262 1.69 -9.53 11.79
N PRO A 263 2.58 -10.53 11.64
CA PRO A 263 2.32 -11.69 10.79
C PRO A 263 1.02 -12.44 11.11
N MET A 264 0.60 -12.46 12.36
CA MET A 264 -0.58 -13.21 12.82
C MET A 264 -1.87 -12.82 12.08
N ALA A 265 -2.09 -11.52 11.83
CA ALA A 265 -3.28 -11.04 11.14
C ALA A 265 -3.33 -11.50 9.68
N PHE A 266 -2.18 -11.66 9.04
CA PHE A 266 -2.07 -12.04 7.63
C PHE A 266 -2.18 -13.56 7.41
N PHE A 267 -1.87 -14.38 8.40
CA PHE A 267 -2.01 -15.84 8.29
C PHE A 267 -3.47 -16.29 8.12
N ASN A 268 -4.42 -15.50 8.58
CA ASN A 268 -5.85 -15.83 8.56
C ASN A 268 -6.68 -14.87 7.72
N PHE A 269 -6.09 -14.20 6.73
CA PHE A 269 -6.80 -13.28 5.86
C PHE A 269 -6.59 -13.62 4.38
N PRO A 270 -7.55 -14.30 3.74
CA PRO A 270 -7.44 -14.66 2.32
C PRO A 270 -7.81 -13.44 1.44
N MET A 271 -6.81 -12.67 1.02
CA MET A 271 -7.00 -11.39 0.30
C MET A 271 -7.87 -11.50 -0.96
N TYR A 272 -7.82 -12.61 -1.68
CA TYR A 272 -8.48 -12.75 -2.98
C TYR A 272 -9.61 -13.77 -2.98
N ALA A 273 -10.13 -14.10 -1.80
CA ALA A 273 -11.19 -15.13 -1.67
C ALA A 273 -12.45 -14.81 -2.49
N ASN A 274 -12.71 -13.54 -2.78
CA ASN A 274 -13.90 -13.07 -3.50
C ASN A 274 -13.51 -12.13 -4.66
N ILE A 275 -12.39 -12.36 -5.32
CA ILE A 275 -11.87 -11.47 -6.36
C ILE A 275 -12.83 -11.34 -7.55
N GLU A 276 -13.64 -12.36 -7.83
CA GLU A 276 -14.67 -12.38 -8.87
C GLU A 276 -15.80 -11.37 -8.61
N MET A 277 -16.01 -10.95 -7.35
CA MET A 277 -17.02 -9.95 -6.97
C MET A 277 -16.71 -8.53 -7.44
N ILE A 278 -15.51 -8.29 -7.93
CA ILE A 278 -15.18 -7.00 -8.58
C ILE A 278 -15.95 -6.87 -9.89
N SER A 279 -16.10 -7.95 -10.66
CA SER A 279 -16.87 -7.94 -11.90
C SER A 279 -18.33 -7.50 -11.65
N PRO A 280 -18.95 -6.70 -12.53
CA PRO A 280 -18.45 -6.25 -13.85
C PRO A 280 -17.61 -4.97 -13.83
N ARG A 281 -17.10 -4.53 -12.69
CA ARG A 281 -16.23 -3.35 -12.58
C ARG A 281 -14.83 -3.68 -13.08
N PRO A 282 -14.21 -2.80 -13.87
CA PRO A 282 -12.95 -3.08 -14.53
C PRO A 282 -11.75 -3.05 -13.56
N MET A 283 -10.76 -3.89 -13.90
CA MET A 283 -9.51 -4.03 -13.18
C MET A 283 -8.31 -3.88 -14.12
N LEU A 284 -7.28 -3.13 -13.69
CA LEU A 284 -5.98 -3.03 -14.37
C LEU A 284 -4.87 -3.46 -13.43
N LEU A 285 -4.13 -4.49 -13.82
CA LEU A 285 -2.95 -4.98 -13.10
C LEU A 285 -1.69 -4.58 -13.86
N VAL A 286 -0.75 -3.88 -13.20
CA VAL A 286 0.51 -3.45 -13.81
C VAL A 286 1.68 -4.03 -13.04
N ALA A 287 2.59 -4.72 -13.73
CA ALA A 287 3.80 -5.29 -13.14
C ALA A 287 5.02 -5.07 -14.03
N GLY A 288 6.20 -4.94 -13.43
CA GLY A 288 7.44 -4.92 -14.18
C GLY A 288 7.80 -6.31 -14.71
N GLU A 289 8.39 -6.38 -15.90
CA GLU A 289 8.81 -7.64 -16.54
C GLU A 289 9.79 -8.42 -15.67
N ASN A 290 10.74 -7.72 -15.03
CA ASN A 290 11.78 -8.29 -14.18
C ASN A 290 11.43 -8.22 -12.69
N ALA A 291 10.17 -7.91 -12.35
CA ALA A 291 9.74 -7.82 -10.95
C ALA A 291 9.63 -9.23 -10.34
N HIS A 292 10.34 -9.45 -9.23
CA HIS A 292 10.24 -10.69 -8.45
C HIS A 292 8.82 -10.99 -7.95
N SER A 293 7.95 -9.95 -7.88
CA SER A 293 6.55 -10.03 -7.46
C SER A 293 5.57 -10.17 -8.62
N ARG A 294 6.03 -10.24 -9.88
CA ARG A 294 5.18 -10.26 -11.08
C ARG A 294 4.10 -11.36 -11.02
N TYR A 295 4.45 -12.52 -10.49
CA TYR A 295 3.55 -13.67 -10.40
C TYR A 295 2.27 -13.39 -9.60
N TYR A 296 2.28 -12.48 -8.62
CA TYR A 296 1.07 -12.10 -7.90
C TYR A 296 0.03 -11.45 -8.85
N SER A 297 0.50 -10.53 -9.73
CA SER A 297 -0.38 -9.92 -10.74
C SER A 297 -0.90 -10.95 -11.73
N GLU A 298 -0.05 -11.87 -12.17
CA GLU A 298 -0.44 -12.93 -13.11
C GLU A 298 -1.43 -13.91 -12.50
N ASP A 299 -1.29 -14.26 -11.23
CA ASP A 299 -2.20 -15.15 -10.52
C ASP A 299 -3.55 -14.49 -10.28
N VAL A 300 -3.59 -13.23 -9.85
CA VAL A 300 -4.85 -12.47 -9.73
C VAL A 300 -5.53 -12.32 -11.09
N TYR A 301 -4.77 -12.04 -12.16
CA TYR A 301 -5.32 -11.98 -13.51
C TYR A 301 -6.02 -13.29 -13.91
N LYS A 302 -5.46 -14.44 -13.56
CA LYS A 302 -6.08 -15.76 -13.84
C LYS A 302 -7.35 -15.99 -13.03
N MET A 303 -7.37 -15.54 -11.77
CA MET A 303 -8.47 -15.78 -10.82
C MET A 303 -9.65 -14.83 -11.01
N ALA A 304 -9.39 -13.57 -11.39
CA ALA A 304 -10.41 -12.55 -11.53
C ALA A 304 -11.30 -12.76 -12.75
N SER A 305 -12.57 -12.31 -12.66
CA SER A 305 -13.50 -12.27 -13.77
C SER A 305 -13.28 -11.03 -14.66
N GLU A 306 -13.80 -11.07 -15.89
CA GLU A 306 -13.80 -9.92 -16.81
C GLU A 306 -14.72 -8.78 -16.30
N PRO A 307 -14.43 -7.49 -16.62
CA PRO A 307 -13.31 -7.02 -17.46
C PRO A 307 -12.03 -6.81 -16.65
N ARG A 308 -10.93 -7.38 -17.12
CA ARG A 308 -9.61 -7.31 -16.48
C ARG A 308 -8.51 -7.09 -17.52
N GLN A 309 -7.47 -6.35 -17.14
CA GLN A 309 -6.32 -6.10 -17.98
C GLN A 309 -5.03 -6.39 -17.18
N LEU A 310 -4.04 -6.94 -17.86
CA LEU A 310 -2.68 -7.11 -17.33
C LEU A 310 -1.70 -6.40 -18.26
N LEU A 311 -0.92 -5.47 -17.71
CA LEU A 311 0.16 -4.78 -18.41
C LEU A 311 1.50 -5.16 -17.78
N ILE A 312 2.39 -5.73 -18.57
CA ILE A 312 3.78 -5.99 -18.19
C ILE A 312 4.65 -4.88 -18.77
N VAL A 313 5.32 -4.14 -17.89
CA VAL A 313 6.22 -3.04 -18.28
C VAL A 313 7.60 -3.60 -18.61
N PRO A 314 8.08 -3.44 -19.86
CA PRO A 314 9.37 -3.99 -20.28
C PRO A 314 10.53 -3.42 -19.45
N ASP A 315 11.53 -4.25 -19.18
CA ASP A 315 12.77 -3.90 -18.48
C ASP A 315 12.59 -3.19 -17.12
N ALA A 316 11.42 -3.32 -16.49
CA ALA A 316 11.16 -2.76 -15.18
C ALA A 316 11.24 -3.85 -14.08
N ASN A 317 11.88 -3.54 -12.97
CA ASN A 317 11.77 -4.32 -11.76
C ASN A 317 10.63 -3.79 -10.85
N HIS A 318 10.43 -4.44 -9.69
CA HIS A 318 9.38 -4.08 -8.76
C HIS A 318 9.43 -2.61 -8.30
N VAL A 319 10.62 -2.15 -7.90
CA VAL A 319 10.82 -0.83 -7.28
C VAL A 319 10.90 0.29 -8.33
N ASP A 320 11.14 -0.05 -9.61
CA ASP A 320 11.13 0.95 -10.69
C ASP A 320 9.75 1.58 -10.85
N LEU A 321 8.68 0.85 -10.52
CA LEU A 321 7.32 1.38 -10.54
C LEU A 321 6.95 2.18 -9.28
N TYR A 322 7.90 2.55 -8.42
CA TYR A 322 7.66 3.43 -7.28
C TYR A 322 7.89 4.90 -7.61
N ASP A 323 8.92 5.21 -8.41
CA ASP A 323 9.38 6.58 -8.64
C ASP A 323 9.90 6.87 -10.06
N ARG A 324 10.19 5.83 -10.85
CA ARG A 324 10.72 6.03 -12.21
C ARG A 324 9.61 6.39 -13.18
N LYS A 325 9.43 7.71 -13.39
CA LYS A 325 8.41 8.26 -14.29
C LYS A 325 8.56 7.78 -15.74
N ASP A 326 9.75 7.39 -16.13
CA ASP A 326 10.07 6.82 -17.45
C ASP A 326 9.61 5.35 -17.58
N LYS A 327 9.34 4.68 -16.47
CA LYS A 327 8.87 3.29 -16.41
C LYS A 327 7.41 3.17 -16.00
N ILE A 328 6.93 4.05 -15.12
CA ILE A 328 5.54 4.03 -14.66
C ILE A 328 4.61 4.43 -15.82
N PRO A 329 3.66 3.57 -16.23
CA PRO A 329 2.80 3.85 -17.36
C PRO A 329 1.62 4.77 -16.94
N PHE A 330 1.91 6.02 -16.54
CA PHE A 330 0.90 6.96 -16.04
C PHE A 330 -0.21 7.24 -17.06
N GLU A 331 0.10 7.30 -18.37
CA GLU A 331 -0.92 7.46 -19.40
C GLU A 331 -1.88 6.27 -19.42
N LYS A 332 -1.38 5.04 -19.30
CA LYS A 332 -2.24 3.85 -19.26
C LYS A 332 -3.18 3.85 -18.03
N PHE A 333 -2.70 4.30 -16.88
CA PHE A 333 -3.56 4.47 -15.70
C PHE A 333 -4.63 5.54 -15.94
N ALA A 334 -4.24 6.68 -16.52
CA ALA A 334 -5.17 7.77 -16.81
C ALA A 334 -6.23 7.37 -17.85
N ASP A 335 -5.83 6.71 -18.92
CA ASP A 335 -6.74 6.19 -19.95
C ASP A 335 -7.74 5.20 -19.32
N PHE A 336 -7.22 4.23 -18.54
CA PHE A 336 -8.06 3.24 -17.86
C PHE A 336 -9.13 3.90 -16.97
N PHE A 337 -8.74 4.85 -16.12
CA PHE A 337 -9.70 5.54 -15.26
C PHE A 337 -10.64 6.48 -16.05
N THR A 338 -10.16 7.14 -17.10
CA THR A 338 -11.00 7.99 -17.97
C THR A 338 -12.08 7.18 -18.69
N GLU A 339 -11.75 6.00 -19.17
CA GLU A 339 -12.68 5.11 -19.86
C GLU A 339 -13.74 4.51 -18.91
N ASN A 340 -13.38 4.29 -17.65
CA ASN A 340 -14.17 3.50 -16.72
C ASN A 340 -14.82 4.29 -15.56
N LEU A 341 -14.46 5.55 -15.38
CA LEU A 341 -15.08 6.47 -14.41
C LEU A 341 -15.92 7.52 -15.14
N LYS A 342 -16.91 7.09 -15.93
CA LYS A 342 -17.83 7.94 -16.70
C LYS A 342 -19.09 8.28 -15.93
#